data_807483f6ff98f697cf1f09a3a234ddb1
#
_entry.id   807483f6ff98f697cf1f09a3a234ddb1
#
_cell.length_a   1.000
_cell.length_b   1.000
_cell.length_c   1.000
_cell.angle_alpha   90.00
_cell.angle_beta   90.00
_cell.angle_gamma   90.00
#
_symmetry.space_group_name_H-M   'P 1'
#
loop_
_entity.id
_entity.type
_entity.pdbx_description
1 polymer ?
#
loop_
_entity_poly.entity_id
_entity_poly.type
_entity_poly.pdbx_seq_one_letter_code
_entity_poly.pdbx_strand_id
1 'polypeptide(L)'
;RLSLVGSEMCIRDSSMGLVPWIAPDNEEETMKFLQHCDAPIIGGHFELKGFEVMKGMEMHEGMDAAILSRFEMVVSGHFHTKSQKGNVHYLGSQMEFFANDADDPKYFHVLDSETRELTAVRNPHTMFKKIYYDDSKQDYMEYDVDQCEGKFVKIVVINKSDTFVFDRFVDRIQNRKIHELKIAENFSEFVGESVDDEGISLEDTNSLLNSYIDACLLYT
;
A
#
# COMPACT_ATOMS: atom_id res chain seq x y z
N ARG A 1 31.11 7.33 -2.84
CA ARG A 1 29.84 7.30 -2.09
C ARG A 1 29.99 6.19 -1.06
N LEU A 2 30.04 6.54 0.23
CA LEU A 2 29.89 5.56 1.32
C LEU A 2 28.46 5.06 1.26
N SER A 3 28.25 3.86 0.75
CA SER A 3 27.00 3.13 0.87
C SER A 3 26.87 2.68 2.31
N LEU A 4 25.90 3.16 3.05
CA LEU A 4 25.52 2.61 4.35
C LEU A 4 24.83 1.28 4.10
N VAL A 5 25.56 0.19 4.19
CA VAL A 5 25.04 -1.17 3.99
C VAL A 5 24.22 -1.65 5.18
N GLY A 6 24.47 -1.09 6.34
CA GLY A 6 23.77 -1.29 7.59
C GLY A 6 24.43 -0.43 8.66
N SER A 7 23.68 0.00 9.64
CA SER A 7 24.22 0.74 10.78
C SER A 7 23.60 0.26 12.08
N GLU A 8 24.42 0.21 13.12
CA GLU A 8 23.96 0.01 14.48
C GLU A 8 23.84 1.37 15.16
N MET A 9 22.69 1.63 15.75
CA MET A 9 22.45 2.82 16.55
C MET A 9 22.19 2.39 17.99
N CYS A 10 23.08 2.81 18.89
CA CYS A 10 22.92 2.60 20.32
C CYS A 10 22.34 3.85 20.94
N ILE A 11 21.16 3.71 21.57
CA ILE A 11 20.56 4.76 22.39
C ILE A 11 20.52 4.23 23.82
N ARG A 12 21.42 4.75 24.67
CA ARG A 12 21.69 4.24 26.02
C ARG A 12 22.11 2.77 25.98
N ASP A 13 21.33 1.86 26.60
CA ASP A 13 21.66 0.44 26.68
C ASP A 13 20.92 -0.41 25.61
N SER A 14 20.28 0.23 24.63
CA SER A 14 19.54 -0.45 23.58
C SER A 14 20.22 -0.27 22.23
N SER A 15 20.45 -1.37 21.52
CA SER A 15 20.98 -1.36 20.16
C SER A 15 19.90 -1.74 19.14
N MET A 16 19.89 -1.05 18.00
CA MET A 16 19.04 -1.36 16.85
C MET A 16 19.90 -1.40 15.59
N GLY A 17 19.81 -2.47 14.83
CA GLY A 17 20.37 -2.56 13.49
C GLY A 17 19.42 -1.96 12.47
N LEU A 18 19.91 -1.09 11.60
CA LEU A 18 19.12 -0.49 10.51
C LEU A 18 19.64 -1.01 9.18
N VAL A 19 18.72 -1.54 8.38
CA VAL A 19 19.01 -2.14 7.08
C VAL A 19 18.38 -1.25 6.00
N PRO A 20 19.17 -0.80 5.00
CA PRO A 20 18.65 -0.05 3.86
C PRO A 20 17.80 -0.95 2.98
N TRP A 21 17.15 -0.37 1.97
CA TRP A 21 16.54 -1.13 0.89
C TRP A 21 17.56 -2.09 0.27
N ILE A 22 17.19 -3.37 0.16
CA ILE A 22 18.06 -4.40 -0.40
C ILE A 22 17.95 -4.36 -1.92
N ALA A 23 19.08 -4.12 -2.57
CA ALA A 23 19.21 -4.08 -4.02
C ALA A 23 20.41 -4.97 -4.44
N PRO A 24 20.52 -5.39 -5.71
CA PRO A 24 21.58 -6.28 -6.15
C PRO A 24 23.01 -5.81 -5.84
N ASP A 25 23.22 -4.50 -5.72
CA ASP A 25 24.52 -3.89 -5.43
C ASP A 25 24.91 -3.91 -3.94
N ASN A 26 23.96 -4.11 -3.02
CA ASN A 26 24.21 -4.15 -1.57
C ASN A 26 23.76 -5.47 -0.90
N GLU A 27 23.18 -6.40 -1.64
CA GLU A 27 22.58 -7.63 -1.11
C GLU A 27 23.61 -8.47 -0.32
N GLU A 28 24.79 -8.72 -0.89
CA GLU A 28 25.80 -9.56 -0.24
C GLU A 28 26.27 -8.97 1.10
N GLU A 29 26.52 -7.66 1.13
CA GLU A 29 26.97 -6.96 2.34
C GLU A 29 25.84 -6.89 3.38
N THR A 30 24.61 -6.68 2.94
CA THR A 30 23.41 -6.68 3.81
C THR A 30 23.19 -8.05 4.44
N MET A 31 23.33 -9.13 3.68
CA MET A 31 23.21 -10.48 4.21
C MET A 31 24.32 -10.80 5.23
N LYS A 32 25.56 -10.36 4.97
CA LYS A 32 26.66 -10.48 5.95
C LYS A 32 26.37 -9.69 7.22
N PHE A 33 25.83 -8.47 7.09
CA PHE A 33 25.44 -7.65 8.24
C PHE A 33 24.36 -8.38 9.07
N LEU A 34 23.27 -8.87 8.45
CA LEU A 34 22.21 -9.59 9.15
C LEU A 34 22.70 -10.87 9.85
N GLN A 35 23.72 -11.54 9.31
CA GLN A 35 24.31 -12.73 9.92
C GLN A 35 25.16 -12.43 11.18
N HIS A 36 25.77 -11.25 11.25
CA HIS A 36 26.76 -10.91 12.29
C HIS A 36 26.29 -9.81 13.25
N CYS A 37 25.16 -9.15 12.94
CA CYS A 37 24.60 -8.08 13.79
C CYS A 37 24.10 -8.66 15.11
N ASP A 38 24.58 -8.12 16.24
CA ASP A 38 24.21 -8.55 17.59
C ASP A 38 23.05 -7.70 18.18
N ALA A 39 22.55 -6.71 17.44
CA ALA A 39 21.43 -5.92 17.88
C ALA A 39 20.16 -6.78 18.03
N PRO A 40 19.41 -6.66 19.12
CA PRO A 40 18.19 -7.45 19.32
C PRO A 40 17.05 -7.02 18.42
N ILE A 41 17.05 -5.76 17.95
CA ILE A 41 16.03 -5.19 17.09
C ILE A 41 16.62 -4.88 15.73
N ILE A 42 15.90 -5.25 14.66
CA ILE A 42 16.24 -4.88 13.29
C ILE A 42 15.11 -4.01 12.71
N GLY A 43 15.49 -2.88 12.13
CA GLY A 43 14.61 -2.03 11.33
C GLY A 43 15.05 -2.05 9.88
N GLY A 44 14.09 -2.17 8.95
CA GLY A 44 14.40 -2.19 7.52
C GLY A 44 13.18 -1.98 6.63
N HIS A 45 13.40 -2.23 5.33
CA HIS A 45 12.36 -2.16 4.31
C HIS A 45 12.40 -3.47 3.52
N PHE A 46 11.90 -4.52 4.17
CA PHE A 46 12.03 -5.89 3.67
C PHE A 46 10.82 -6.27 2.83
N GLU A 47 11.07 -7.01 1.76
CA GLU A 47 10.06 -7.70 0.98
C GLU A 47 10.12 -9.18 1.35
N LEU A 48 9.21 -9.62 2.24
CA LEU A 48 9.19 -10.99 2.76
C LEU A 48 8.03 -11.77 2.18
N LYS A 49 8.33 -12.97 1.67
CA LYS A 49 7.27 -13.91 1.25
C LYS A 49 6.39 -14.34 2.44
N GLY A 50 5.14 -14.60 2.15
CA GLY A 50 4.17 -15.08 3.13
C GLY A 50 3.51 -13.97 3.96
N PHE A 51 3.71 -12.70 3.66
CA PHE A 51 3.01 -11.57 4.28
C PHE A 51 2.00 -10.94 3.33
N GLU A 52 0.98 -10.29 3.87
CA GLU A 52 -0.01 -9.58 3.07
C GLU A 52 0.57 -8.26 2.53
N VAL A 53 0.58 -8.12 1.21
CA VAL A 53 0.89 -6.86 0.51
C VAL A 53 -0.26 -5.89 0.70
N MET A 54 -1.47 -6.37 0.50
CA MET A 54 -2.74 -5.71 0.79
C MET A 54 -3.76 -6.74 1.26
N LYS A 55 -4.88 -6.28 1.79
CA LYS A 55 -5.90 -7.15 2.38
C LYS A 55 -6.33 -8.28 1.44
N GLY A 56 -6.01 -9.51 1.81
CA GLY A 56 -6.34 -10.72 1.06
C GLY A 56 -5.37 -11.08 -0.06
N MET A 57 -4.26 -10.35 -0.24
CA MET A 57 -3.22 -10.65 -1.22
C MET A 57 -1.90 -10.93 -0.50
N GLU A 58 -1.45 -12.18 -0.52
CA GLU A 58 -0.20 -12.61 0.10
C GLU A 58 0.96 -12.55 -0.92
N MET A 59 2.13 -12.08 -0.48
CA MET A 59 3.36 -12.09 -1.26
C MET A 59 3.91 -13.53 -1.33
N HIS A 60 4.05 -14.05 -2.54
CA HIS A 60 4.60 -15.39 -2.79
C HIS A 60 6.09 -15.39 -3.10
N GLU A 61 6.61 -14.25 -3.54
CA GLU A 61 8.02 -14.02 -3.84
C GLU A 61 8.68 -13.24 -2.71
N GLY A 62 9.99 -12.92 -2.86
CA GLY A 62 10.72 -12.16 -1.87
C GLY A 62 11.58 -13.01 -0.93
N MET A 63 12.19 -12.34 0.04
CA MET A 63 13.16 -12.92 0.97
C MET A 63 12.48 -13.86 1.98
N ASP A 64 13.17 -14.93 2.38
CA ASP A 64 12.68 -15.82 3.43
C ASP A 64 12.84 -15.18 4.82
N ALA A 65 11.74 -15.06 5.56
CA ALA A 65 11.73 -14.50 6.90
C ALA A 65 12.59 -15.28 7.90
N ALA A 66 12.96 -16.54 7.60
CA ALA A 66 13.78 -17.37 8.47
C ALA A 66 15.15 -16.74 8.80
N ILE A 67 15.72 -15.93 7.88
CA ILE A 67 16.99 -15.23 8.10
C ILE A 67 16.89 -14.20 9.24
N LEU A 68 15.69 -13.71 9.52
CA LEU A 68 15.40 -12.71 10.56
C LEU A 68 14.97 -13.34 11.89
N SER A 69 14.83 -14.67 11.96
CA SER A 69 14.30 -15.39 13.14
C SER A 69 15.19 -15.28 14.38
N ARG A 70 16.48 -14.96 14.21
CA ARG A 70 17.44 -14.80 15.31
C ARG A 70 17.23 -13.54 16.15
N PHE A 71 16.54 -12.53 15.62
CA PHE A 71 16.31 -11.25 16.27
C PHE A 71 15.08 -11.31 17.19
N GLU A 72 15.10 -10.53 18.27
CA GLU A 72 13.94 -10.44 19.17
C GLU A 72 12.75 -9.77 18.49
N MET A 73 13.02 -8.72 17.70
CA MET A 73 12.01 -7.94 16.99
C MET A 73 12.55 -7.47 15.65
N VAL A 74 11.74 -7.58 14.62
CA VAL A 74 11.99 -7.00 13.30
C VAL A 74 10.84 -6.06 12.96
N VAL A 75 11.16 -4.79 12.65
CA VAL A 75 10.19 -3.80 12.19
C VAL A 75 10.48 -3.47 10.74
N SER A 76 9.47 -3.58 9.89
CA SER A 76 9.62 -3.38 8.45
C SER A 76 8.58 -2.41 7.90
N GLY A 77 9.02 -1.58 6.96
CA GLY A 77 8.16 -0.91 5.98
C GLY A 77 7.85 -1.83 4.81
N HIS A 78 7.67 -1.29 3.63
CA HIS A 78 7.35 -1.90 2.34
C HIS A 78 5.84 -2.13 2.17
N PHE A 79 5.22 -3.04 2.89
CA PHE A 79 3.77 -3.27 2.77
C PHE A 79 2.97 -2.18 3.47
N HIS A 80 1.91 -1.67 2.78
CA HIS A 80 1.10 -0.57 3.29
C HIS A 80 0.11 -1.01 4.37
N THR A 81 -0.22 -2.30 4.41
CA THR A 81 -1.10 -2.89 5.44
C THR A 81 -0.28 -3.33 6.65
N LYS A 82 -0.74 -2.93 7.84
CA LYS A 82 -0.12 -3.36 9.10
C LYS A 82 -0.37 -4.85 9.31
N SER A 83 0.70 -5.63 9.50
CA SER A 83 0.61 -7.07 9.78
C SER A 83 1.73 -7.55 10.69
N GLN A 84 1.58 -8.75 11.26
CA GLN A 84 2.59 -9.38 12.10
C GLN A 84 2.57 -10.90 11.93
N LYS A 85 3.76 -11.48 11.78
CA LYS A 85 3.97 -12.93 11.89
C LYS A 85 5.24 -13.20 12.69
N GLY A 86 5.14 -13.96 13.79
CA GLY A 86 6.28 -14.22 14.68
C GLY A 86 6.88 -12.93 15.23
N ASN A 87 8.20 -12.76 15.06
CA ASN A 87 8.95 -11.58 15.48
C ASN A 87 8.97 -10.44 14.46
N VAL A 88 8.35 -10.62 13.29
CA VAL A 88 8.32 -9.62 12.21
C VAL A 88 7.04 -8.81 12.27
N HIS A 89 7.21 -7.48 12.33
CA HIS A 89 6.14 -6.49 12.36
C HIS A 89 6.24 -5.60 11.13
N TYR A 90 5.29 -5.72 10.19
CA TYR A 90 5.07 -4.71 9.16
C TYR A 90 4.26 -3.56 9.77
N LEU A 91 4.84 -2.37 9.73
CA LEU A 91 4.24 -1.19 10.37
C LEU A 91 3.05 -0.65 9.57
N GLY A 92 3.00 -0.98 8.29
CA GLY A 92 2.09 -0.33 7.35
C GLY A 92 2.52 1.09 7.01
N SER A 93 1.75 1.76 6.17
CA SER A 93 1.95 3.17 5.87
C SER A 93 1.32 4.08 6.92
N GLN A 94 1.90 5.27 7.11
CA GLN A 94 1.41 6.27 8.07
C GLN A 94 0.18 7.02 7.56
N MET A 95 -0.03 7.03 6.24
CA MET A 95 -1.14 7.66 5.53
C MET A 95 -1.51 6.81 4.32
N GLU A 96 -2.64 7.11 3.72
CA GLU A 96 -3.04 6.53 2.45
C GLU A 96 -2.20 7.17 1.33
N PHE A 97 -1.57 6.36 0.47
CA PHE A 97 -0.81 6.81 -0.70
C PHE A 97 -1.59 6.60 -2.00
N PHE A 98 -2.41 5.55 -2.05
CA PHE A 98 -3.16 5.14 -3.23
C PHE A 98 -4.63 4.88 -2.90
N ALA A 99 -5.48 4.87 -3.92
CA ALA A 99 -6.90 4.55 -3.77
C ALA A 99 -7.14 3.13 -3.18
N ASN A 100 -6.17 2.23 -3.32
CA ASN A 100 -6.25 0.89 -2.73
C ASN A 100 -6.01 0.88 -1.21
N ASP A 101 -5.42 1.93 -0.67
CA ASP A 101 -5.28 2.13 0.78
C ASP A 101 -6.59 2.59 1.45
N ALA A 102 -7.61 2.95 0.66
CA ALA A 102 -8.91 3.35 1.18
C ALA A 102 -9.51 2.24 2.08
N ASP A 103 -10.05 2.64 3.22
CA ASP A 103 -10.64 1.75 4.24
C ASP A 103 -9.62 0.82 4.95
N ASP A 104 -8.31 0.99 4.72
CA ASP A 104 -7.24 0.35 5.49
C ASP A 104 -6.72 1.32 6.57
N PRO A 105 -6.87 1.01 7.87
CA PRO A 105 -6.44 1.91 8.93
C PRO A 105 -4.94 2.14 8.93
N LYS A 106 -4.51 3.39 8.90
CA LYS A 106 -3.11 3.81 8.88
C LYS A 106 -2.61 4.22 10.25
N TYR A 107 -1.30 3.99 10.51
CA TYR A 107 -0.72 4.19 11.83
C TYR A 107 0.70 4.75 11.74
N PHE A 108 1.11 5.51 12.76
CA PHE A 108 2.51 5.59 13.14
C PHE A 108 2.73 4.80 14.43
N HIS A 109 3.98 4.46 14.72
CA HIS A 109 4.29 3.57 15.83
C HIS A 109 5.29 4.22 16.78
N VAL A 110 5.11 3.94 18.07
CA VAL A 110 6.07 4.28 19.12
C VAL A 110 6.64 2.98 19.65
N LEU A 111 7.96 2.84 19.56
CA LEU A 111 8.67 1.70 20.10
C LEU A 111 9.30 2.10 21.44
N ASP A 112 8.94 1.39 22.50
CA ASP A 112 9.68 1.43 23.76
C ASP A 112 10.87 0.48 23.65
N SER A 113 12.08 1.05 23.69
CA SER A 113 13.30 0.27 23.49
C SER A 113 13.69 -0.59 24.70
N GLU A 114 13.14 -0.33 25.90
CA GLU A 114 13.40 -1.12 27.10
C GLU A 114 12.43 -2.30 27.21
N THR A 115 11.13 -2.03 27.04
CA THR A 115 10.08 -3.05 27.15
C THR A 115 9.83 -3.81 25.87
N ARG A 116 10.35 -3.32 24.71
CA ARG A 116 10.06 -3.84 23.37
C ARG A 116 8.60 -3.71 22.93
N GLU A 117 7.86 -2.86 23.64
CA GLU A 117 6.46 -2.61 23.28
C GLU A 117 6.37 -1.71 22.06
N LEU A 118 5.61 -2.15 21.07
CA LEU A 118 5.34 -1.42 19.83
C LEU A 118 3.88 -0.94 19.83
N THR A 119 3.67 0.33 20.16
CA THR A 119 2.35 0.95 20.26
C THR A 119 1.97 1.59 18.93
N ALA A 120 0.86 1.13 18.32
CA ALA A 120 0.30 1.71 17.12
C ALA A 120 -0.64 2.89 17.45
N VAL A 121 -0.37 4.06 16.89
CA VAL A 121 -1.21 5.25 17.03
C VAL A 121 -1.91 5.51 15.70
N ARG A 122 -3.24 5.40 15.68
CA ARG A 122 -4.05 5.53 14.47
C ARG A 122 -3.99 6.95 13.91
N ASN A 123 -3.75 7.06 12.60
CA ASN A 123 -3.98 8.30 11.85
C ASN A 123 -5.49 8.41 11.55
N PRO A 124 -6.18 9.46 12.05
CA PRO A 124 -7.60 9.64 11.77
C PRO A 124 -7.89 10.23 10.38
N HIS A 125 -6.87 10.76 9.71
CA HIS A 125 -7.03 11.44 8.42
C HIS A 125 -7.00 10.43 7.28
N THR A 126 -8.00 10.53 6.40
CA THR A 126 -8.12 9.72 5.19
C THR A 126 -8.15 10.63 3.97
N MET A 127 -7.48 10.21 2.89
CA MET A 127 -7.38 10.96 1.63
C MET A 127 -8.28 10.39 0.54
N PHE A 128 -8.57 9.09 0.60
CA PHE A 128 -9.33 8.40 -0.41
C PHE A 128 -10.68 7.94 0.13
N LYS A 129 -11.69 7.92 -0.76
CA LYS A 129 -12.99 7.32 -0.52
C LYS A 129 -13.35 6.41 -1.69
N LYS A 130 -13.47 5.12 -1.42
CA LYS A 130 -13.96 4.14 -2.39
C LYS A 130 -15.43 3.83 -2.11
N ILE A 131 -16.25 3.86 -3.15
CA ILE A 131 -17.70 3.60 -3.06
C ILE A 131 -18.01 2.51 -4.05
N TYR A 132 -18.55 1.38 -3.59
CA TYR A 132 -19.03 0.31 -4.43
C TYR A 132 -20.52 0.58 -4.69
N TYR A 133 -20.84 1.11 -5.89
CA TYR A 133 -22.20 1.46 -6.25
C TYR A 133 -23.00 0.22 -6.66
N ASP A 134 -24.07 -0.05 -5.93
CA ASP A 134 -25.00 -1.14 -6.21
C ASP A 134 -26.41 -0.71 -5.80
N ASP A 135 -27.22 -0.22 -6.76
CA ASP A 135 -28.56 0.31 -6.51
C ASP A 135 -29.60 -0.78 -6.22
N SER A 136 -29.24 -2.07 -6.33
CA SER A 136 -30.06 -3.16 -5.84
C SER A 136 -29.98 -3.36 -4.32
N LYS A 137 -28.95 -2.81 -3.67
CA LYS A 137 -28.68 -3.02 -2.24
C LYS A 137 -28.90 -1.79 -1.38
N GLN A 138 -28.79 -0.61 -1.96
CA GLN A 138 -28.82 0.64 -1.22
C GLN A 138 -29.49 1.77 -2.02
N ASP A 139 -30.23 2.64 -1.33
CA ASP A 139 -30.74 3.88 -1.90
C ASP A 139 -29.66 4.96 -1.90
N TYR A 140 -29.18 5.31 -3.09
CA TYR A 140 -28.13 6.32 -3.25
C TYR A 140 -28.67 7.76 -3.24
N MET A 141 -29.97 7.96 -3.25
CA MET A 141 -30.56 9.29 -3.02
C MET A 141 -30.36 9.74 -1.56
N GLU A 142 -30.37 8.80 -0.63
CA GLU A 142 -30.14 9.04 0.81
C GLU A 142 -28.68 8.84 1.25
N TYR A 143 -27.77 8.46 0.31
CA TYR A 143 -26.37 8.25 0.65
C TYR A 143 -25.72 9.54 1.17
N ASP A 144 -24.98 9.44 2.29
CA ASP A 144 -24.23 10.55 2.86
C ASP A 144 -23.00 10.88 2.02
N VAL A 145 -23.08 11.92 1.19
CA VAL A 145 -21.98 12.38 0.34
C VAL A 145 -21.00 13.33 1.06
N ASP A 146 -21.32 13.78 2.28
CA ASP A 146 -20.48 14.69 3.04
C ASP A 146 -19.15 14.02 3.41
N GLN A 147 -19.14 12.70 3.57
CA GLN A 147 -17.93 11.91 3.78
C GLN A 147 -16.93 11.93 2.60
N CYS A 148 -17.33 12.46 1.44
CA CYS A 148 -16.47 12.63 0.28
C CYS A 148 -15.71 13.97 0.28
N GLU A 149 -16.10 14.92 1.13
CA GLU A 149 -15.49 16.27 1.12
C GLU A 149 -13.98 16.20 1.44
N GLY A 150 -13.19 16.90 0.62
CA GLY A 150 -11.72 16.95 0.76
C GLY A 150 -11.01 15.63 0.39
N LYS A 151 -11.65 14.74 -0.38
CA LYS A 151 -11.07 13.44 -0.74
C LYS A 151 -10.96 13.22 -2.24
N PHE A 152 -10.09 12.28 -2.61
CA PHE A 152 -10.10 11.62 -3.91
C PHE A 152 -11.15 10.51 -3.84
N VAL A 153 -12.16 10.57 -4.71
CA VAL A 153 -13.30 9.65 -4.67
C VAL A 153 -13.23 8.70 -5.86
N LYS A 154 -13.34 7.39 -5.60
CA LYS A 154 -13.46 6.36 -6.63
C LYS A 154 -14.79 5.65 -6.47
N ILE A 155 -15.65 5.69 -7.51
CA ILE A 155 -16.89 4.91 -7.59
C ILE A 155 -16.60 3.67 -8.44
N VAL A 156 -16.83 2.49 -7.88
CA VAL A 156 -16.80 1.20 -8.59
C VAL A 156 -18.24 0.76 -8.80
N VAL A 157 -18.69 0.73 -10.04
CA VAL A 157 -20.06 0.38 -10.37
C VAL A 157 -20.21 -1.14 -10.44
N ILE A 158 -20.93 -1.69 -9.47
CA ILE A 158 -21.27 -3.13 -9.42
C ILE A 158 -22.59 -3.38 -10.14
N ASN A 159 -23.62 -2.60 -9.82
CA ASN A 159 -24.92 -2.65 -10.47
C ASN A 159 -25.51 -1.25 -10.61
N LYS A 160 -25.95 -0.91 -11.82
CA LYS A 160 -26.57 0.36 -12.17
C LYS A 160 -27.86 0.07 -12.96
N SER A 161 -28.95 -0.18 -12.25
CA SER A 161 -30.28 -0.45 -12.86
C SER A 161 -30.99 0.85 -13.20
N ASP A 162 -30.79 1.93 -12.46
CA ASP A 162 -31.37 3.24 -12.69
C ASP A 162 -30.29 4.29 -12.97
N THR A 163 -30.13 4.65 -14.24
CA THR A 163 -29.15 5.65 -14.69
C THR A 163 -29.44 7.04 -14.12
N PHE A 164 -30.71 7.41 -13.94
CA PHE A 164 -31.09 8.71 -13.38
C PHE A 164 -30.65 8.83 -11.91
N VAL A 165 -30.85 7.80 -11.10
CA VAL A 165 -30.40 7.76 -9.71
C VAL A 165 -28.87 7.83 -9.64
N PHE A 166 -28.17 7.11 -10.51
CA PHE A 166 -26.72 7.15 -10.60
C PHE A 166 -26.19 8.55 -10.95
N ASP A 167 -26.73 9.18 -11.99
CA ASP A 167 -26.31 10.52 -12.42
C ASP A 167 -26.54 11.55 -11.30
N ARG A 168 -27.68 11.48 -10.63
CA ARG A 168 -27.98 12.36 -9.47
C ARG A 168 -27.02 12.14 -8.30
N PHE A 169 -26.63 10.89 -8.05
CA PHE A 169 -25.64 10.55 -7.04
C PHE A 169 -24.28 11.13 -7.39
N VAL A 170 -23.83 10.96 -8.62
CA VAL A 170 -22.58 11.53 -9.13
C VAL A 170 -22.57 13.06 -9.02
N ASP A 171 -23.66 13.71 -9.46
CA ASP A 171 -23.82 15.18 -9.35
C ASP A 171 -23.71 15.65 -7.89
N ARG A 172 -24.31 14.93 -6.94
CA ARG A 172 -24.24 15.26 -5.52
C ARG A 172 -22.83 15.19 -4.99
N ILE A 173 -22.02 14.20 -5.41
CA ILE A 173 -20.60 14.09 -5.05
C ILE A 173 -19.80 15.21 -5.69
N GLN A 174 -19.98 15.50 -6.98
CA GLN A 174 -19.25 16.55 -7.70
C GLN A 174 -19.53 17.94 -7.14
N ASN A 175 -20.70 18.17 -6.58
CA ASN A 175 -21.06 19.43 -5.91
C ASN A 175 -20.41 19.59 -4.53
N ARG A 176 -19.69 18.59 -4.02
CA ARG A 176 -18.83 18.70 -2.83
C ARG A 176 -17.44 19.19 -3.22
N LYS A 177 -16.69 19.71 -2.27
CA LYS A 177 -15.29 20.12 -2.46
C LYS A 177 -14.39 18.86 -2.44
N ILE A 178 -14.50 18.02 -3.46
CA ILE A 178 -13.64 16.86 -3.66
C ILE A 178 -12.39 17.25 -4.46
N HIS A 179 -11.32 16.45 -4.34
CA HIS A 179 -10.10 16.65 -5.12
C HIS A 179 -10.24 16.07 -6.54
N GLU A 180 -10.80 14.86 -6.64
CA GLU A 180 -10.98 14.16 -7.90
C GLU A 180 -12.12 13.14 -7.77
N LEU A 181 -12.82 12.85 -8.88
CA LEU A 181 -13.77 11.76 -8.99
C LEU A 181 -13.37 10.84 -10.14
N LYS A 182 -13.15 9.56 -9.82
CA LYS A 182 -12.98 8.48 -10.79
C LYS A 182 -14.17 7.53 -10.74
N ILE A 183 -14.67 7.11 -11.91
CA ILE A 183 -15.76 6.15 -12.04
C ILE A 183 -15.24 4.97 -12.85
N ALA A 184 -15.29 3.77 -12.28
CA ALA A 184 -14.98 2.50 -12.95
C ALA A 184 -16.29 1.72 -13.17
N GLU A 185 -16.70 1.58 -14.43
CA GLU A 185 -17.95 0.88 -14.81
C GLU A 185 -17.74 -0.60 -15.12
N ASN A 186 -16.51 -1.04 -15.34
CA ASN A 186 -16.17 -2.45 -15.62
C ASN A 186 -15.33 -3.06 -14.50
N PHE A 187 -15.76 -4.22 -14.02
CA PHE A 187 -15.02 -4.98 -13.01
C PHE A 187 -13.64 -5.43 -13.52
N SER A 188 -13.46 -5.59 -14.85
CA SER A 188 -12.16 -5.92 -15.47
C SER A 188 -11.14 -4.80 -15.36
N GLU A 189 -11.57 -3.52 -15.34
CA GLU A 189 -10.67 -2.38 -15.09
C GLU A 189 -10.21 -2.34 -13.62
N PHE A 190 -11.05 -2.84 -12.71
CA PHE A 190 -10.73 -2.92 -11.29
C PHE A 190 -9.67 -4.00 -10.97
N VAL A 191 -9.73 -5.15 -11.67
CA VAL A 191 -8.78 -6.25 -11.48
C VAL A 191 -7.41 -5.90 -12.08
N GLY A 192 -7.36 -5.12 -13.18
CA GLY A 192 -6.12 -4.62 -13.78
C GLY A 192 -5.39 -3.62 -12.88
N GLU A 193 -6.10 -2.64 -12.29
CA GLU A 193 -5.47 -1.62 -11.44
C GLU A 193 -4.95 -2.14 -10.08
N SER A 194 -5.40 -3.31 -9.62
CA SER A 194 -4.89 -3.92 -8.39
C SER A 194 -3.52 -4.59 -8.56
N VAL A 195 -3.08 -4.78 -9.81
CA VAL A 195 -1.80 -5.42 -10.16
C VAL A 195 -0.75 -4.39 -10.62
N ASP A 196 -1.18 -3.20 -11.08
CA ASP A 196 -0.32 -2.26 -11.82
C ASP A 196 0.27 -1.09 -11.02
N ASP A 197 -0.05 -0.94 -9.72
CA ASP A 197 0.49 0.20 -8.94
C ASP A 197 1.96 0.01 -8.50
N GLU A 198 2.54 -1.19 -8.66
CA GLU A 198 3.98 -1.44 -8.40
C GLU A 198 4.78 -1.91 -9.63
N GLY A 199 4.16 -2.01 -10.79
CA GLY A 199 4.81 -2.51 -11.99
C GLY A 199 4.19 -2.01 -13.28
N ILE A 200 4.25 -0.70 -13.56
CA ILE A 200 4.20 -0.25 -14.95
C ILE A 200 5.50 -0.73 -15.60
N SER A 201 5.49 -1.96 -16.12
CA SER A 201 6.54 -2.43 -17.00
C SER A 201 6.59 -1.46 -18.19
N LEU A 202 7.75 -0.85 -18.40
CA LEU A 202 8.00 -0.02 -19.59
C LEU A 202 7.69 -0.76 -20.89
N GLU A 203 7.70 -2.09 -20.87
CA GLU A 203 7.32 -2.97 -21.97
C GLU A 203 5.81 -2.92 -22.24
N ASP A 204 4.95 -2.89 -21.20
CA ASP A 204 3.50 -2.78 -21.35
C ASP A 204 3.09 -1.41 -21.91
N THR A 205 3.74 -0.35 -21.45
CA THR A 205 3.49 1.01 -21.97
C THR A 205 3.87 1.12 -23.44
N ASN A 206 4.97 0.51 -23.87
CA ASN A 206 5.38 0.47 -25.26
C ASN A 206 4.44 -0.37 -26.12
N SER A 207 3.95 -1.48 -25.60
CA SER A 207 2.97 -2.33 -26.28
C SER A 207 1.63 -1.61 -26.48
N LEU A 208 1.16 -0.90 -25.47
CA LEU A 208 -0.05 -0.05 -25.52
C LEU A 208 0.12 1.12 -26.51
N LEU A 209 1.28 1.78 -26.49
CA LEU A 209 1.59 2.87 -27.42
C LEU A 209 1.63 2.38 -28.87
N ASN A 210 2.24 1.23 -29.11
CA ASN A 210 2.31 0.62 -30.45
C ASN A 210 0.92 0.21 -30.95
N SER A 211 0.08 -0.40 -30.09
CA SER A 211 -1.30 -0.74 -30.44
C SER A 211 -2.12 0.51 -30.78
N TYR A 212 -1.90 1.60 -30.06
CA TYR A 212 -2.59 2.88 -30.32
C TYR A 212 -2.13 3.51 -31.64
N ILE A 213 -0.83 3.47 -31.94
CA ILE A 213 -0.25 3.97 -33.19
C ILE A 213 -0.77 3.14 -34.38
N ASP A 214 -0.79 1.82 -34.26
CA ASP A 214 -1.30 0.92 -35.30
C ASP A 214 -2.79 1.15 -35.58
N ALA A 215 -3.59 1.38 -34.53
CA ALA A 215 -5.00 1.75 -34.68
C ALA A 215 -5.19 3.10 -35.38
N CYS A 216 -4.34 4.09 -35.11
CA CYS A 216 -4.39 5.39 -35.76
C CYS A 216 -3.98 5.34 -37.26
N LEU A 217 -3.05 4.43 -37.62
CA LEU A 217 -2.57 4.28 -39.00
C LEU A 217 -3.59 3.55 -39.90
N LEU A 218 -4.58 2.85 -39.34
CA LEU A 218 -5.66 2.19 -40.10
C LEU A 218 -6.77 3.15 -40.53
N TYR A 219 -6.76 4.43 -40.09
CA TYR A 219 -7.73 5.47 -40.43
C TYR A 219 -7.17 6.55 -41.38
N THR A 220 -5.97 6.38 -41.90
CA THR A 220 -5.38 7.20 -42.98
C THR A 220 -5.26 6.41 -44.25
#